data_2eb0864b9d9db7fcd75b19f131e64b9f
#
_entry.id   2eb0864b9d9db7fcd75b19f131e64b9f
#
_cell.length_a   1.000
_cell.length_b   1.000
_cell.length_c   1.000
_cell.angle_alpha   90.00
_cell.angle_beta   90.00
_cell.angle_gamma   90.00
#
_symmetry.space_group_name_H-M   'P 1'
#
loop_
_entity.id
_entity.type
_entity.pdbx_description
1 polymer ?
#
loop_
_entity_poly.entity_id
_entity_poly.type
_entity_poly.pdbx_seq_one_letter_code
_entity_poly.pdbx_strand_id
1 'polypeptide(L)'
;MKRVLITGITGFVGSHMADYILENVPGAEIYGIKRWRSRDENISHLINNERVTFIEADLTDRGSLNRAIRISKPDCVYHFA
;
A
#
# COMPACT_ATOMS: atom_id res chain seq x y z
N MET A 1 2.06 -10.05 13.88
CA MET A 1 2.58 -9.05 12.93
C MET A 1 1.42 -8.43 12.18
N LYS A 2 1.34 -7.12 12.14
CA LYS A 2 0.21 -6.44 11.50
C LYS A 2 0.45 -6.24 10.01
N ARG A 3 -0.52 -6.61 9.20
CA ARG A 3 -0.47 -6.44 7.74
C ARG A 3 -1.50 -5.40 7.34
N VAL A 4 -1.05 -4.33 6.70
CA VAL A 4 -1.88 -3.19 6.35
C VAL A 4 -1.91 -3.03 4.82
N LEU A 5 -3.11 -2.98 4.26
CA LEU A 5 -3.28 -2.71 2.84
C LEU A 5 -3.71 -1.27 2.66
N ILE A 6 -2.99 -0.53 1.83
CA ILE A 6 -3.32 0.88 1.55
C ILE A 6 -3.61 1.02 0.07
N THR A 7 -4.84 1.42 -0.26
CA THR A 7 -5.18 1.81 -1.63
C THR A 7 -4.92 3.31 -1.78
N GLY A 8 -4.46 3.72 -2.93
CA GLY A 8 -4.10 5.12 -3.14
C GLY A 8 -2.81 5.53 -2.45
N ILE A 9 -1.88 4.58 -2.26
CA ILE A 9 -0.63 4.83 -1.56
C ILE A 9 0.24 5.88 -2.28
N THR A 10 0.10 6.03 -3.57
CA THR A 10 0.85 7.02 -4.34
C THR A 10 0.36 8.45 -4.14
N GLY A 11 -0.83 8.61 -3.55
CA GLY A 11 -1.39 9.93 -3.26
C GLY A 11 -0.78 10.53 -2.01
N PHE A 12 -1.11 11.79 -1.77
CA PHE A 12 -0.59 12.55 -0.63
C PHE A 12 -1.00 11.90 0.70
N VAL A 13 -2.29 11.60 0.86
CA VAL A 13 -2.80 11.03 2.12
C VAL A 13 -2.30 9.61 2.32
N GLY A 14 -2.36 8.79 1.27
CA GLY A 14 -1.93 7.39 1.38
C GLY A 14 -0.45 7.25 1.71
N SER A 15 0.40 8.06 1.09
CA SER A 15 1.83 8.04 1.35
C SER A 15 2.15 8.49 2.77
N HIS A 16 1.47 9.52 3.26
CA HIS A 16 1.65 9.98 4.65
C HIS A 16 1.17 8.93 5.65
N MET A 17 0.10 8.20 5.34
CA MET A 17 -0.34 7.12 6.21
C MET A 17 0.71 6.01 6.29
N ALA A 18 1.33 5.68 5.17
CA ALA A 18 2.40 4.69 5.16
C ALA A 18 3.57 5.13 6.05
N ASP A 19 3.99 6.40 5.93
CA ASP A 19 5.04 6.94 6.77
C ASP A 19 4.69 6.87 8.26
N TYR A 20 3.47 7.24 8.59
CA TYR A 20 2.99 7.21 9.97
C TYR A 20 3.04 5.78 10.54
N ILE A 21 2.58 4.80 9.78
CA ILE A 21 2.57 3.42 10.24
C ILE A 21 3.99 2.90 10.43
N LEU A 22 4.90 3.22 9.51
CA LEU A 22 6.29 2.79 9.63
C LEU A 22 6.96 3.35 10.87
N GLU A 23 6.63 4.59 11.25
CA GLU A 23 7.21 5.23 12.42
C GLU A 23 6.60 4.76 13.73
N ASN A 24 5.29 4.49 13.74
CA ASN A 24 4.55 4.33 14.99
C ASN A 24 4.09 2.91 15.26
N VAL A 25 4.16 2.01 14.29
CA VAL A 25 3.72 0.62 14.46
C VAL A 25 4.88 -0.31 14.11
N PRO A 26 5.72 -0.65 15.09
CA PRO A 26 6.86 -1.53 14.86
C PRO A 26 6.39 -2.90 14.35
N GLY A 27 7.09 -3.43 13.36
CA GLY A 27 6.78 -4.73 12.80
C GLY A 27 5.61 -4.79 11.83
N ALA A 28 4.93 -3.67 11.59
CA ALA A 28 3.87 -3.64 10.59
C ALA A 28 4.43 -3.81 9.18
N GLU A 29 3.74 -4.61 8.38
CA GLU A 29 4.03 -4.75 6.96
C GLU A 29 2.98 -3.99 6.17
N ILE A 30 3.42 -3.19 5.21
CA ILE A 30 2.54 -2.37 4.38
C ILE A 30 2.50 -2.94 2.98
N TYR A 31 1.29 -3.11 2.46
CA TYR A 31 1.04 -3.48 1.08
C TYR A 31 0.30 -2.33 0.43
N GLY A 32 0.93 -1.69 -0.54
CA GLY A 32 0.36 -0.53 -1.21
C GLY A 32 -0.11 -0.88 -2.61
N ILE A 33 -1.36 -0.56 -2.91
CA ILE A 33 -1.88 -0.73 -4.26
C ILE A 33 -1.58 0.52 -5.07
N LYS A 34 -0.94 0.34 -6.22
CA LYS A 34 -0.70 1.42 -7.15
C LYS A 34 -1.08 0.96 -8.56
N ARG A 35 -1.51 1.91 -9.38
CA ARG A 35 -1.73 1.64 -10.80
C ARG A 35 -0.41 1.74 -11.54
N TRP A 36 -0.27 1.01 -12.64
CA TRP A 36 1.01 0.92 -13.33
C TRP A 36 1.52 2.25 -13.89
N ARG A 37 0.63 3.23 -14.11
CA ARG A 37 1.02 4.57 -14.55
C ARG A 37 0.98 5.62 -13.45
N SER A 38 0.91 5.20 -12.21
CA SER A 38 0.90 6.13 -11.08
C SER A 38 2.23 6.86 -10.96
N ARG A 39 2.17 8.10 -10.50
CA ARG A 39 3.37 8.85 -10.16
C ARG A 39 3.92 8.33 -8.84
N ASP A 40 5.24 8.18 -8.78
CA ASP A 40 5.91 7.63 -7.61
C ASP A 40 6.57 8.70 -6.74
N GLU A 41 6.31 9.98 -6.99
CA GLU A 41 6.97 11.08 -6.29
C GLU A 41 6.78 11.02 -4.79
N ASN A 42 5.56 10.71 -4.34
CA ASN A 42 5.25 10.68 -2.92
C ASN A 42 5.74 9.42 -2.22
N ILE A 43 6.13 8.40 -2.96
CA ILE A 43 6.52 7.10 -2.40
C ILE A 43 7.94 6.70 -2.75
N SER A 44 8.72 7.60 -3.38
CA SER A 44 10.07 7.27 -3.81
C SER A 44 10.94 6.78 -2.64
N HIS A 45 10.75 7.33 -1.46
CA HIS A 45 11.48 6.93 -0.27
C HIS A 45 11.03 5.58 0.31
N LEU A 46 9.91 5.03 -0.19
CA LEU A 46 9.38 3.76 0.28
C LEU A 46 9.74 2.59 -0.63
N ILE A 47 10.23 2.84 -1.83
CA ILE A 47 10.43 1.81 -2.84
C ILE A 47 11.40 0.72 -2.37
N ASN A 48 12.43 1.10 -1.63
CA ASN A 48 13.42 0.15 -1.12
C ASN A 48 13.22 -0.22 0.34
N ASN A 49 12.08 0.14 0.93
CA ASN A 49 11.80 -0.22 2.31
C ASN A 49 11.34 -1.67 2.39
N GLU A 50 12.02 -2.47 3.22
CA GLU A 50 11.74 -3.90 3.35
C GLU A 50 10.34 -4.19 3.89
N ARG A 51 9.75 -3.24 4.62
CA ARG A 51 8.42 -3.38 5.22
C ARG A 51 7.30 -2.97 4.27
N VAL A 52 7.62 -2.47 3.09
CA VAL A 52 6.64 -1.98 2.12
C VAL A 52 6.71 -2.80 0.85
N THR A 53 5.57 -3.37 0.46
CA THR A 53 5.42 -4.11 -0.78
C THR A 53 4.38 -3.43 -1.64
N PHE A 54 4.72 -3.12 -2.89
CA PHE A 54 3.79 -2.51 -3.81
C PHE A 54 3.14 -3.58 -4.68
N ILE A 55 1.82 -3.49 -4.82
CA ILE A 55 1.04 -4.38 -5.66
C ILE A 55 0.40 -3.55 -6.76
N GLU A 56 0.70 -3.88 -8.00
CA GLU A 56 0.09 -3.22 -9.14
C GLU A 56 -1.29 -3.80 -9.36
N ALA A 57 -2.31 -2.96 -9.24
CA ALA A 57 -3.70 -3.39 -9.38
C ALA A 57 -4.58 -2.22 -9.78
N ASP A 58 -5.62 -2.54 -10.55
CA ASP A 58 -6.66 -1.59 -10.92
C ASP A 58 -7.90 -1.87 -10.07
N LEU A 59 -8.32 -0.91 -9.27
CA LEU A 59 -9.46 -1.08 -8.37
C LEU A 59 -10.79 -1.24 -9.11
N THR A 60 -10.84 -0.90 -10.40
CA THR A 60 -12.02 -1.16 -11.22
C THR A 60 -12.04 -2.59 -11.75
N ASP A 61 -10.95 -3.32 -11.62
CA ASP A 61 -10.84 -4.72 -12.00
C ASP A 61 -10.95 -5.59 -10.76
N ARG A 62 -12.06 -6.31 -10.64
CA ARG A 62 -12.33 -7.16 -9.48
C ARG A 62 -11.26 -8.25 -9.30
N GLY A 63 -10.76 -8.81 -10.39
CA GLY A 63 -9.72 -9.82 -10.33
C GLY A 63 -8.41 -9.28 -9.75
N SER A 64 -8.01 -8.07 -10.15
CA SER A 64 -6.83 -7.40 -9.60
C SER A 64 -6.96 -7.16 -8.10
N LEU A 65 -8.12 -6.68 -7.67
CA LEU A 65 -8.36 -6.40 -6.26
C LEU A 65 -8.34 -7.67 -5.42
N ASN A 66 -8.98 -8.73 -5.90
CA ASN A 66 -8.98 -10.02 -5.21
C ASN A 66 -7.56 -10.57 -5.08
N ARG A 67 -6.74 -10.43 -6.11
CA ARG A 67 -5.34 -10.86 -6.07
C ARG A 67 -4.57 -10.08 -5.02
N ALA A 68 -4.77 -8.76 -4.96
CA ALA A 68 -4.09 -7.91 -3.99
C ALA A 68 -4.44 -8.32 -2.55
N ILE A 69 -5.70 -8.63 -2.30
CA ILE A 69 -6.15 -9.07 -0.99
C ILE A 69 -5.53 -10.42 -0.63
N ARG A 70 -5.46 -11.35 -1.59
CA ARG A 70 -4.85 -12.65 -1.35
C ARG A 70 -3.36 -12.55 -1.04
N ILE A 71 -2.65 -11.67 -1.73
CA ILE A 71 -1.22 -11.47 -1.53
C ILE A 71 -0.97 -10.82 -0.17
N SER A 72 -1.72 -9.78 0.15
CA SER A 72 -1.47 -8.99 1.36
C SER A 72 -2.03 -9.63 2.63
N LYS A 73 -3.11 -10.38 2.52
CA LYS A 73 -3.82 -10.97 3.67
C LYS A 73 -3.94 -9.93 4.79
N PRO A 74 -4.60 -8.79 4.52
CA PRO A 74 -4.48 -7.66 5.43
C PRO A 74 -5.29 -7.84 6.70
N ASP A 75 -4.74 -7.32 7.80
CA ASP A 75 -5.47 -7.19 9.07
C ASP A 75 -6.34 -5.93 9.05
N CYS A 76 -5.93 -4.91 8.32
CA CYS A 76 -6.74 -3.72 8.12
C CYS A 76 -6.46 -3.10 6.75
N VAL A 77 -7.44 -2.33 6.27
CA VAL A 77 -7.37 -1.69 4.96
C VAL A 77 -7.66 -0.20 5.12
N TYR A 78 -6.78 0.63 4.55
CA TYR A 78 -7.03 2.06 4.42
C TYR A 78 -7.26 2.37 2.96
N HIS A 79 -8.45 2.85 2.64
CA HIS A 79 -8.87 3.09 1.26
C HIS A 79 -8.90 4.57 0.95
N PHE A 80 -7.89 5.05 0.22
CA PHE A 80 -7.78 6.46 -0.17
C PHE A 80 -7.89 6.69 -1.68
N ALA A 81 -8.14 5.64 -2.43
CA ALA A 81 -8.25 5.75 -3.88
C ALA A 81 -9.62 6.26 -4.31
#